data_277640cd7eb33d9f7a968107b4d8939e
#
_entry.id   277640cd7eb33d9f7a968107b4d8939e
#
_cell.length_a   1.000
_cell.length_b   1.000
_cell.length_c   1.000
_cell.angle_alpha   90.00
_cell.angle_beta   90.00
_cell.angle_gamma   90.00
#
_symmetry.space_group_name_H-M   'P 1'
#
loop_
_entity.id
_entity.type
_entity.pdbx_description
1 polymer ?
#
loop_
_entity_poly.entity_id
_entity_poly.type
_entity_poly.pdbx_seq_one_letter_code
_entity_poly.pdbx_strand_id
1 'polypeptide(L)'
;MRRIALVTLVVDDYDEAIRFYTEALGFRLVEDTPRPDGSRWVVVRPGAEGGATDLLLARARNEAQHGRVGDQTGGRVGFFLHTDDFARDHARMLATGVTFLEEPRHEPYGSVAVFQDLYGNRWDLLQPAAER
;
A
#
# COMPACT_ATOMS: atom_id res chain seq x y z
N MET A 1 -18.27 -16.94 -8.03
CA MET A 1 -17.90 -15.81 -7.17
C MET A 1 -16.97 -14.85 -7.90
N ARG A 2 -17.11 -13.56 -7.65
CA ARG A 2 -16.24 -12.56 -8.26
C ARG A 2 -15.54 -11.76 -7.18
N ARG A 3 -14.33 -11.28 -7.47
CA ARG A 3 -13.57 -10.40 -6.58
C ARG A 3 -12.66 -9.51 -7.39
N ILE A 4 -12.27 -8.38 -6.83
CA ILE A 4 -11.17 -7.59 -7.39
C ILE A 4 -9.87 -8.25 -6.93
N ALA A 5 -9.18 -8.89 -7.86
CA ALA A 5 -7.97 -9.64 -7.52
C ALA A 5 -6.72 -8.76 -7.46
N LEU A 6 -6.69 -7.70 -8.26
CA LEU A 6 -5.49 -6.90 -8.48
C LEU A 6 -5.87 -5.46 -8.81
N VAL A 7 -5.16 -4.51 -8.23
CA VAL A 7 -5.30 -3.07 -8.51
C VAL A 7 -3.92 -2.52 -8.85
N THR A 8 -3.83 -1.70 -9.88
CA THR A 8 -2.57 -1.09 -10.29
C THR A 8 -2.23 0.14 -9.46
N LEU A 9 -1.01 0.17 -8.97
CA LEU A 9 -0.38 1.34 -8.35
C LEU A 9 0.82 1.75 -9.19
N VAL A 10 0.79 2.98 -9.68
CA VAL A 10 1.89 3.49 -10.51
C VAL A 10 3.06 3.89 -9.61
N VAL A 11 4.25 3.44 -9.95
CA VAL A 11 5.47 3.67 -9.18
C VAL A 11 6.57 4.23 -10.11
N ASP A 12 7.60 4.79 -9.51
CA ASP A 12 8.72 5.38 -10.26
C ASP A 12 9.80 4.34 -10.55
N ASP A 13 10.01 3.40 -9.63
CA ASP A 13 11.05 2.38 -9.72
C ASP A 13 10.56 1.10 -9.06
N TYR A 14 10.74 -0.04 -9.75
CA TYR A 14 10.28 -1.33 -9.22
C TYR A 14 10.97 -1.71 -7.92
N ASP A 15 12.30 -1.67 -7.89
CA ASP A 15 13.06 -2.17 -6.74
C ASP A 15 12.87 -1.30 -5.50
N GLU A 16 12.82 0.00 -5.70
CA GLU A 16 12.54 0.97 -4.64
C GLU A 16 11.15 0.73 -4.04
N ALA A 17 10.15 0.54 -4.91
CA ALA A 17 8.78 0.27 -4.47
C ALA A 17 8.66 -1.07 -3.76
N ILE A 18 9.28 -2.12 -4.30
CA ILE A 18 9.31 -3.45 -3.65
C ILE A 18 9.89 -3.33 -2.25
N ARG A 19 11.02 -2.65 -2.12
CA ARG A 19 11.67 -2.48 -0.82
C ARG A 19 10.75 -1.78 0.18
N PHE A 20 10.11 -0.69 -0.24
CA PHE A 20 9.20 0.03 0.65
C PHE A 20 8.02 -0.85 1.09
N TYR A 21 7.34 -1.46 0.15
CA TYR A 21 6.14 -2.24 0.47
C TYR A 21 6.45 -3.49 1.26
N THR A 22 7.60 -4.14 1.03
CA THR A 22 7.97 -5.34 1.79
C THR A 22 8.65 -5.02 3.12
N GLU A 23 9.62 -4.11 3.13
CA GLU A 23 10.40 -3.84 4.34
C GLU A 23 9.72 -2.83 5.27
N ALA A 24 9.16 -1.74 4.72
CA ALA A 24 8.54 -0.72 5.54
C ALA A 24 7.11 -1.07 5.95
N LEU A 25 6.29 -1.57 5.01
CA LEU A 25 4.89 -1.92 5.29
C LEU A 25 4.68 -3.39 5.67
N GLY A 26 5.67 -4.24 5.47
CA GLY A 26 5.55 -5.66 5.79
C GLY A 26 4.70 -6.46 4.81
N PHE A 27 4.49 -5.95 3.61
CA PHE A 27 3.79 -6.69 2.56
C PHE A 27 4.66 -7.83 2.05
N ARG A 28 4.05 -8.80 1.41
CA ARG A 28 4.73 -9.94 0.82
C ARG A 28 4.88 -9.74 -0.69
N LEU A 29 6.07 -9.97 -1.22
CA LEU A 29 6.29 -10.03 -2.67
C LEU A 29 5.75 -11.37 -3.18
N VAL A 30 4.71 -11.32 -4.02
CA VAL A 30 4.03 -12.51 -4.54
C VAL A 30 4.61 -12.92 -5.87
N GLU A 31 4.93 -11.94 -6.72
CA GLU A 31 5.44 -12.20 -8.05
C GLU A 31 6.36 -11.06 -8.50
N ASP A 32 7.43 -11.41 -9.20
CA ASP A 32 8.33 -10.47 -9.84
C ASP A 32 8.88 -11.14 -11.10
N THR A 33 8.18 -10.95 -12.22
CA THR A 33 8.48 -11.65 -13.47
C THR A 33 8.88 -10.63 -14.53
N PRO A 34 10.14 -10.71 -15.03
CA PRO A 34 10.55 -9.83 -16.13
C PRO A 34 9.81 -10.19 -17.43
N ARG A 35 9.56 -9.17 -18.24
CA ARG A 35 8.89 -9.30 -19.53
C ARG A 35 9.83 -8.93 -20.67
N PRO A 36 9.57 -9.42 -21.90
CA PRO A 36 10.44 -9.14 -23.04
C PRO A 36 10.59 -7.65 -23.38
N ASP A 37 9.60 -6.81 -23.06
CA ASP A 37 9.65 -5.38 -23.33
C ASP A 37 10.43 -4.56 -22.29
N GLY A 38 11.06 -5.22 -21.31
CA GLY A 38 11.81 -4.57 -20.25
C GLY A 38 10.98 -4.19 -19.04
N SER A 39 9.67 -4.37 -19.07
CA SER A 39 8.82 -4.20 -17.90
C SER A 39 8.88 -5.43 -17.00
N ARG A 40 8.31 -5.31 -15.79
CA ARG A 40 8.23 -6.41 -14.85
C ARG A 40 6.79 -6.52 -14.34
N TRP A 41 6.36 -7.74 -14.09
CA TRP A 41 5.08 -8.00 -13.47
C TRP A 41 5.32 -8.20 -11.98
N VAL A 42 5.09 -7.14 -11.21
CA VAL A 42 5.42 -7.10 -9.78
C VAL A 42 4.15 -7.00 -8.98
N VAL A 43 3.91 -8.00 -8.12
CA VAL A 43 2.70 -8.07 -7.30
C VAL A 43 3.10 -8.16 -5.83
N VAL A 44 2.53 -7.30 -5.00
CA VAL A 44 2.69 -7.35 -3.54
C VAL A 44 1.34 -7.58 -2.88
N ARG A 45 1.37 -8.24 -1.73
CA ARG A 45 0.18 -8.65 -0.98
C ARG A 45 0.27 -8.10 0.43
N PRO A 46 -0.80 -7.41 0.93
CA PRO A 46 -0.78 -6.83 2.27
C PRO A 46 -0.65 -7.85 3.40
N GLY A 47 -1.27 -9.01 3.26
CA GLY A 47 -1.24 -10.08 4.26
C GLY A 47 -0.57 -11.34 3.72
N ALA A 48 -0.41 -12.34 4.60
CA ALA A 48 0.20 -13.62 4.23
C ALA A 48 -0.74 -14.50 3.43
N GLU A 49 -2.06 -14.33 3.57
CA GLU A 49 -3.05 -15.19 2.95
C GLU A 49 -3.52 -14.65 1.62
N GLY A 50 -3.76 -15.53 0.66
CA GLY A 50 -4.38 -15.18 -0.61
C GLY A 50 -5.88 -14.94 -0.45
N GLY A 51 -6.53 -14.53 -1.56
CA GLY A 51 -7.98 -14.32 -1.59
C GLY A 51 -8.40 -12.86 -1.38
N ALA A 52 -7.54 -12.02 -0.81
CA ALA A 52 -7.75 -10.57 -0.75
C ALA A 52 -7.24 -9.92 -2.05
N THR A 53 -7.38 -8.61 -2.16
CA THR A 53 -6.89 -7.85 -3.30
C THR A 53 -5.40 -7.57 -3.15
N ASP A 54 -4.64 -7.87 -4.19
CA ASP A 54 -3.21 -7.56 -4.26
C ASP A 54 -2.98 -6.26 -5.03
N LEU A 55 -1.75 -5.73 -4.98
CA LEU A 55 -1.34 -4.56 -5.74
C LEU A 55 -0.34 -4.94 -6.81
N LEU A 56 -0.58 -4.46 -8.03
CA LEU A 56 0.38 -4.50 -9.12
C LEU A 56 1.19 -3.21 -9.05
N LEU A 57 2.50 -3.32 -8.85
CA LEU A 57 3.39 -2.17 -8.89
C LEU A 57 3.84 -1.97 -10.34
N ALA A 58 3.34 -0.92 -10.98
CA ALA A 58 3.58 -0.66 -12.40
C ALA A 58 4.44 0.59 -12.56
N ARG A 59 5.64 0.44 -13.14
CA ARG A 59 6.52 1.57 -13.37
C ARG A 59 5.93 2.50 -14.43
N ALA A 60 5.92 3.81 -14.14
CA ALA A 60 5.46 4.82 -15.07
C ALA A 60 6.29 4.79 -16.35
N ARG A 61 5.63 4.85 -17.52
CA ARG A 61 6.26 4.73 -18.85
C ARG A 61 6.16 5.99 -19.69
N ASN A 62 5.33 6.94 -19.27
CA ASN A 62 5.09 8.15 -20.02
C ASN A 62 4.76 9.29 -19.08
N GLU A 63 4.66 10.49 -19.64
CA GLU A 63 4.46 11.69 -18.84
C GLU A 63 3.16 11.65 -18.04
N ALA A 64 2.08 11.16 -18.61
CA ALA A 64 0.79 11.05 -17.94
C ALA A 64 0.87 10.12 -16.73
N GLN A 65 1.57 8.99 -16.87
CA GLN A 65 1.76 8.05 -15.76
C GLN A 65 2.71 8.60 -14.70
N HIS A 66 3.81 9.27 -15.10
CA HIS A 66 4.71 9.92 -14.14
C HIS A 66 3.98 10.95 -13.29
N GLY A 67 3.02 11.66 -13.87
CA GLY A 67 2.19 12.62 -13.14
C GLY A 67 1.28 11.99 -12.09
N ARG A 68 1.09 10.68 -12.12
CA ARG A 68 0.28 9.95 -11.14
C ARG A 68 1.11 9.28 -10.04
N VAL A 69 2.41 9.24 -10.15
CA VAL A 69 3.27 8.70 -9.08
C VAL A 69 3.10 9.58 -7.84
N GLY A 70 2.64 8.96 -6.75
CA GLY A 70 2.37 9.69 -5.51
C GLY A 70 1.08 10.51 -5.50
N ASP A 71 0.34 10.50 -6.61
CA ASP A 71 -0.90 11.28 -6.78
C ASP A 71 -1.96 10.43 -7.49
N GLN A 72 -2.05 9.17 -7.11
CA GLN A 72 -2.93 8.18 -7.75
C GLN A 72 -4.41 8.60 -7.67
N THR A 73 -4.79 9.26 -6.59
CA THR A 73 -6.19 9.64 -6.33
C THR A 73 -6.41 11.15 -6.28
N GLY A 74 -5.42 11.95 -6.66
CA GLY A 74 -5.54 13.41 -6.60
C GLY A 74 -5.56 13.97 -5.18
N GLY A 75 -4.91 13.27 -4.24
CA GLY A 75 -4.78 13.75 -2.85
C GLY A 75 -5.75 13.15 -1.85
N ARG A 76 -6.66 12.30 -2.30
CA ARG A 76 -7.52 11.54 -1.37
C ARG A 76 -6.80 10.34 -0.80
N VAL A 77 -7.28 9.84 0.35
CA VAL A 77 -6.90 8.50 0.80
C VAL A 77 -7.39 7.51 -0.24
N GLY A 78 -6.45 6.79 -0.87
CA GLY A 78 -6.76 5.88 -1.96
C GLY A 78 -6.82 4.43 -1.55
N PHE A 79 -6.24 4.10 -0.41
CA PHE A 79 -6.09 2.72 0.06
C PHE A 79 -6.40 2.66 1.54
N PHE A 80 -7.08 1.59 1.95
CA PHE A 80 -7.50 1.40 3.33
C PHE A 80 -6.94 0.05 3.78
N LEU A 81 -5.88 0.09 4.56
CA LEU A 81 -5.21 -1.10 5.07
C LEU A 81 -5.81 -1.46 6.42
N HIS A 82 -6.58 -2.53 6.46
CA HIS A 82 -7.15 -3.04 7.69
C HIS A 82 -6.13 -3.90 8.43
N THR A 83 -6.09 -3.76 9.74
CA THR A 83 -5.24 -4.56 10.61
C THR A 83 -6.04 -5.06 11.81
N ASP A 84 -5.60 -6.18 12.38
CA ASP A 84 -6.15 -6.70 13.63
C ASP A 84 -5.39 -6.18 14.86
N ASP A 85 -4.30 -5.44 14.65
CA ASP A 85 -3.49 -4.89 15.73
C ASP A 85 -2.87 -3.56 15.32
N PHE A 86 -3.63 -2.49 15.49
CA PHE A 86 -3.22 -1.14 15.11
C PHE A 86 -1.94 -0.72 15.84
N ALA A 87 -1.87 -0.93 17.15
CA ALA A 87 -0.72 -0.48 17.95
C ALA A 87 0.58 -1.13 17.49
N ARG A 88 0.55 -2.44 17.21
CA ARG A 88 1.70 -3.17 16.70
C ARG A 88 2.15 -2.64 15.34
N ASP A 89 1.24 -2.51 14.40
CA ASP A 89 1.58 -2.11 13.04
C ASP A 89 1.99 -0.64 12.98
N HIS A 90 1.33 0.22 13.72
CA HIS A 90 1.70 1.63 13.81
C HIS A 90 3.13 1.80 14.34
N ALA A 91 3.46 1.10 15.45
CA ALA A 91 4.80 1.15 16.03
C ALA A 91 5.86 0.63 15.06
N ARG A 92 5.58 -0.49 14.40
CA ARG A 92 6.49 -1.10 13.42
C ARG A 92 6.74 -0.16 12.23
N MET A 93 5.68 0.45 11.71
CA MET A 93 5.78 1.36 10.56
C MET A 93 6.56 2.61 10.93
N LEU A 94 6.36 3.18 12.11
CA LEU A 94 7.17 4.29 12.61
C LEU A 94 8.64 3.90 12.69
N ALA A 95 8.93 2.71 13.21
CA ALA A 95 10.30 2.22 13.35
C ALA A 95 11.00 2.03 12.00
N THR A 96 10.26 1.73 10.95
CA THR A 96 10.81 1.56 9.59
C THR A 96 10.80 2.86 8.79
N GLY A 97 10.42 3.98 9.39
CA GLY A 97 10.51 5.29 8.76
C GLY A 97 9.28 5.70 7.94
N VAL A 98 8.15 5.03 8.09
CA VAL A 98 6.90 5.42 7.42
C VAL A 98 6.44 6.77 7.97
N THR A 99 6.06 7.68 7.08
CA THR A 99 5.54 9.00 7.45
C THR A 99 4.05 8.92 7.70
N PHE A 100 3.65 9.15 8.95
CA PHE A 100 2.24 9.35 9.30
C PHE A 100 1.91 10.84 9.21
N LEU A 101 0.75 11.16 8.64
CA LEU A 101 0.32 12.52 8.41
C LEU A 101 -0.52 13.08 9.56
N GLU A 102 -0.82 12.27 10.56
CA GLU A 102 -1.60 12.63 11.73
C GLU A 102 -1.27 11.70 12.89
N GLU A 103 -1.62 12.13 14.10
CA GLU A 103 -1.62 11.25 15.27
C GLU A 103 -2.78 10.26 15.16
N PRO A 104 -2.66 9.06 15.77
CA PRO A 104 -3.76 8.11 15.77
C PRO A 104 -5.06 8.70 16.32
N ARG A 105 -6.15 8.40 15.64
CA ARG A 105 -7.51 8.77 16.06
C ARG A 105 -8.27 7.52 16.49
N HIS A 106 -9.01 7.64 17.58
CA HIS A 106 -9.86 6.56 18.08
C HIS A 106 -11.31 6.98 17.87
N GLU A 107 -11.90 6.45 16.81
CA GLU A 107 -13.24 6.80 16.35
C GLU A 107 -14.23 5.71 16.72
N PRO A 108 -15.55 5.94 16.64
CA PRO A 108 -16.53 4.88 16.90
C PRO A 108 -16.36 3.66 15.98
N TYR A 109 -15.85 3.88 14.75
CA TYR A 109 -15.67 2.81 13.78
C TYR A 109 -14.32 2.08 13.91
N GLY A 110 -13.39 2.58 14.73
CA GLY A 110 -12.10 1.94 14.95
C GLY A 110 -10.97 2.93 15.21
N SER A 111 -9.77 2.38 15.27
CA SER A 111 -8.53 3.17 15.40
C SER A 111 -7.94 3.38 14.01
N VAL A 112 -7.56 4.62 13.70
CA VAL A 112 -7.11 4.99 12.36
C VAL A 112 -6.01 6.04 12.41
N ALA A 113 -5.09 5.97 11.46
CA ALA A 113 -4.14 7.03 11.17
C ALA A 113 -3.80 7.04 9.68
N VAL A 114 -3.74 8.22 9.10
CA VAL A 114 -3.33 8.38 7.70
C VAL A 114 -1.80 8.35 7.62
N PHE A 115 -1.27 7.55 6.72
CA PHE A 115 0.14 7.58 6.37
C PHE A 115 0.30 7.77 4.86
N GLN A 116 1.51 8.06 4.44
CA GLN A 116 1.82 8.12 3.01
C GLN A 116 2.84 7.06 2.66
N ASP A 117 2.75 6.55 1.42
CA ASP A 117 3.73 5.62 0.92
C ASP A 117 4.99 6.37 0.45
N LEU A 118 5.93 5.63 -0.13
CA LEU A 118 7.21 6.15 -0.61
C LEU A 118 7.07 7.36 -1.51
N TYR A 119 6.01 7.40 -2.33
CA TYR A 119 5.81 8.45 -3.33
C TYR A 119 4.81 9.52 -2.90
N GLY A 120 4.16 9.34 -1.75
CA GLY A 120 3.19 10.29 -1.23
C GLY A 120 1.73 9.92 -1.40
N ASN A 121 1.42 8.74 -1.91
CA ASN A 121 0.03 8.26 -1.93
C ASN A 121 -0.46 8.08 -0.49
N ARG A 122 -1.71 8.48 -0.25
CA ARG A 122 -2.29 8.43 1.09
C ARG A 122 -3.03 7.14 1.35
N TRP A 123 -2.77 6.59 2.51
CA TRP A 123 -3.32 5.34 3.01
C TRP A 123 -3.92 5.55 4.39
N ASP A 124 -5.00 4.85 4.69
CA ASP A 124 -5.45 4.66 6.06
C ASP A 124 -4.89 3.36 6.61
N LEU A 125 -4.31 3.41 7.80
CA LEU A 125 -4.13 2.22 8.63
C LEU A 125 -5.31 2.19 9.58
N LEU A 126 -6.13 1.15 9.51
CA LEU A 126 -7.39 1.09 10.25
C LEU A 126 -7.58 -0.27 10.90
N GLN A 127 -7.77 -0.25 12.21
CA GLN A 127 -8.30 -1.41 12.93
C GLN A 127 -9.78 -1.17 13.18
N PRO A 128 -10.66 -1.92 12.50
CA PRO A 128 -12.10 -1.76 12.71
C PRO A 128 -12.49 -2.01 14.17
N ALA A 129 -13.52 -1.30 14.64
CA ALA A 129 -14.06 -1.54 15.97
C ALA A 129 -14.58 -2.98 16.06
N ALA A 130 -14.44 -3.58 17.25
CA ALA A 130 -14.91 -4.94 17.47
C ALA A 130 -16.42 -5.04 17.20
N GLU A 131 -16.81 -6.09 16.50
CA GLU A 131 -18.23 -6.42 16.33
C GLU A 131 -18.83 -6.86 17.66
N ARG A 132 -20.12 -6.58 17.83
CA ARG A 132 -20.86 -6.97 19.02
C ARG A 132 -21.86 -8.08 18.72
#